data_390e6bb79f33368de598551b2abdbb62
#
_entry.id   390e6bb79f33368de598551b2abdbb62
#
_cell.length_a   1.000
_cell.length_b   1.000
_cell.length_c   1.000
_cell.angle_alpha   90.00
_cell.angle_beta   90.00
_cell.angle_gamma   90.00
#
_symmetry.space_group_name_H-M   'P 1'
#
loop_
_entity.id
_entity.type
_entity.pdbx_description
1 polymer ?
#
loop_
_entity_poly.entity_id
_entity_poly.type
_entity_poly.pdbx_seq_one_letter_code
_entity_poly.pdbx_strand_id
1 'polypeptide(L)'
;MPKKILLVDDEPEILAICRDYLKASGYDVVTARDGAQGLSCARREKPDLIVLDLMLPGMDGLDVCRTLRRESNVPIIMLTARVEETDKLVGLEIGADDYMTKPFSPRELVARVRVVLRRARGDSTVEVIRAGNVSLDRAHYRVEVGKRAVSLTPTEFEIMATLMSQPGRIFSRTQLLNAAHGVAFESYERAIDSHIRNLRHKLEPDELIVTVHGVGYKFED
;
A
#
# COMPACT_ATOMS: atom_id res chain seq x y z
N MET A 1 11.98 6.75 -17.54
CA MET A 1 13.07 6.27 -16.65
C MET A 1 12.62 4.98 -15.98
N PRO A 2 13.51 4.01 -15.72
CA PRO A 2 13.15 2.81 -14.97
C PRO A 2 12.61 3.20 -13.59
N LYS A 3 11.66 2.41 -13.07
CA LYS A 3 11.13 2.61 -11.73
C LYS A 3 12.17 2.18 -10.69
N LYS A 4 12.32 2.99 -9.64
CA LYS A 4 13.29 2.77 -8.57
C LYS A 4 12.66 2.03 -7.40
N ILE A 5 13.25 0.91 -7.00
CA ILE A 5 12.83 0.09 -5.87
C ILE A 5 13.88 0.19 -4.78
N LEU A 6 13.47 0.47 -3.55
CA LEU A 6 14.32 0.35 -2.37
C LEU A 6 14.05 -0.99 -1.70
N LEU A 7 15.10 -1.80 -1.52
CA LEU A 7 15.08 -3.04 -0.74
C LEU A 7 15.74 -2.79 0.62
N VAL A 8 15.03 -3.12 1.70
CA VAL A 8 15.54 -2.99 3.08
C VAL A 8 15.42 -4.36 3.74
N ASP A 9 16.55 -5.00 3.99
CA ASP A 9 16.65 -6.35 4.58
C ASP A 9 18.07 -6.49 5.16
N ASP A 10 18.23 -7.12 6.32
CA ASP A 10 19.53 -7.29 6.95
C ASP A 10 20.32 -8.46 6.38
N GLU A 11 19.66 -9.39 5.67
CA GLU A 11 20.25 -10.56 5.03
C GLU A 11 20.86 -10.21 3.66
N PRO A 12 22.23 -10.19 3.52
CA PRO A 12 22.87 -9.80 2.26
C PRO A 12 22.51 -10.69 1.08
N GLU A 13 22.25 -11.97 1.35
CA GLU A 13 21.88 -12.95 0.32
C GLU A 13 20.51 -12.67 -0.27
N ILE A 14 19.53 -12.31 0.59
CA ILE A 14 18.18 -11.91 0.17
C ILE A 14 18.26 -10.64 -0.67
N LEU A 15 19.02 -9.63 -0.20
CA LEU A 15 19.22 -8.38 -0.94
C LEU A 15 19.84 -8.64 -2.32
N ALA A 16 20.87 -9.52 -2.40
CA ALA A 16 21.54 -9.82 -3.67
C ALA A 16 20.59 -10.49 -4.66
N ILE A 17 19.90 -11.55 -4.24
CA ILE A 17 18.97 -12.30 -5.09
C ILE A 17 17.80 -11.40 -5.55
N CYS A 18 17.14 -10.71 -4.63
CA CYS A 18 16.00 -9.84 -4.95
C CYS A 18 16.41 -8.69 -5.88
N ARG A 19 17.56 -8.06 -5.61
CA ARG A 19 18.12 -7.02 -6.48
C ARG A 19 18.31 -7.50 -7.91
N ASP A 20 18.91 -8.69 -8.08
CA ASP A 20 19.26 -9.21 -9.39
C ASP A 20 18.01 -9.56 -10.20
N TYR A 21 16.98 -10.15 -9.57
CA TYR A 21 15.68 -10.42 -10.21
C TYR A 21 14.93 -9.15 -10.59
N LEU A 22 14.93 -8.13 -9.72
CA LEU A 22 14.29 -6.85 -10.00
C LEU A 22 15.01 -6.10 -11.13
N LYS A 23 16.35 -6.06 -11.11
CA LYS A 23 17.14 -5.47 -12.20
C LYS A 23 16.90 -6.17 -13.54
N ALA A 24 16.89 -7.50 -13.55
CA ALA A 24 16.55 -8.28 -14.74
C ALA A 24 15.14 -8.00 -15.25
N SER A 25 14.23 -7.52 -14.38
CA SER A 25 12.87 -7.11 -14.72
C SER A 25 12.75 -5.63 -15.12
N GLY A 26 13.87 -4.90 -15.25
CA GLY A 26 13.93 -3.53 -15.74
C GLY A 26 13.74 -2.45 -14.67
N TYR A 27 13.86 -2.80 -13.39
CA TYR A 27 13.82 -1.84 -12.29
C TYR A 27 15.22 -1.32 -11.93
N ASP A 28 15.29 -0.08 -11.47
CA ASP A 28 16.45 0.44 -10.75
C ASP A 28 16.33 0.06 -9.26
N VAL A 29 17.44 -0.39 -8.64
CA VAL A 29 17.38 -0.96 -7.30
C VAL A 29 18.44 -0.35 -6.39
N VAL A 30 17.99 0.18 -5.25
CA VAL A 30 18.81 0.64 -4.13
C VAL A 30 18.59 -0.30 -2.95
N THR A 31 19.61 -0.56 -2.17
CA THR A 31 19.55 -1.47 -1.02
C THR A 31 19.95 -0.78 0.27
N ALA A 32 19.37 -1.20 1.39
CA ALA A 32 19.72 -0.81 2.75
C ALA A 32 19.70 -2.05 3.65
N ARG A 33 20.51 -2.08 4.71
CA ARG A 33 20.67 -3.25 5.58
C ARG A 33 20.07 -3.08 6.97
N ASP A 34 19.54 -1.92 7.28
CA ASP A 34 18.88 -1.62 8.53
C ASP A 34 17.83 -0.52 8.33
N GLY A 35 16.98 -0.32 9.34
CA GLY A 35 15.88 0.63 9.26
C GLY A 35 16.33 2.09 9.12
N ALA A 36 17.44 2.47 9.77
CA ALA A 36 17.97 3.85 9.71
C ALA A 36 18.51 4.18 8.31
N GLN A 37 19.26 3.24 7.69
CA GLN A 37 19.69 3.34 6.30
C GLN A 37 18.50 3.35 5.35
N GLY A 38 17.49 2.51 5.60
CA GLY A 38 16.24 2.46 4.84
C GLY A 38 15.55 3.81 4.78
N LEU A 39 15.33 4.47 5.93
CA LEU A 39 14.75 5.81 6.00
C LEU A 39 15.61 6.86 5.28
N SER A 40 16.92 6.85 5.52
CA SER A 40 17.85 7.77 4.85
C SER A 40 17.81 7.60 3.32
N CYS A 41 17.85 6.36 2.83
CA CYS A 41 17.74 6.05 1.41
C CYS A 41 16.38 6.46 0.84
N ALA A 42 15.27 6.19 1.53
CA ALA A 42 13.94 6.57 1.07
C ALA A 42 13.82 8.08 0.84
N ARG A 43 14.33 8.89 1.77
CA ARG A 43 14.32 10.36 1.68
C ARG A 43 15.18 10.89 0.54
N ARG A 44 16.39 10.34 0.37
CA ARG A 44 17.37 10.79 -0.63
C ARG A 44 17.00 10.33 -2.03
N GLU A 45 16.67 9.05 -2.19
CA GLU A 45 16.50 8.39 -3.48
C GLU A 45 15.08 8.51 -4.03
N LYS A 46 14.10 8.82 -3.18
CA LYS A 46 12.67 8.92 -3.51
C LYS A 46 12.18 7.75 -4.37
N PRO A 47 12.25 6.52 -3.85
CA PRO A 47 11.89 5.32 -4.60
C PRO A 47 10.40 5.34 -4.99
N ASP A 48 10.08 4.63 -6.06
CA ASP A 48 8.68 4.42 -6.50
C ASP A 48 7.97 3.32 -5.69
N LEU A 49 8.73 2.45 -5.02
CA LEU A 49 8.24 1.40 -4.13
C LEU A 49 9.35 0.97 -3.16
N ILE A 50 8.95 0.60 -1.95
CA ILE A 50 9.84 0.08 -0.92
C ILE A 50 9.44 -1.37 -0.61
N VAL A 51 10.42 -2.28 -0.60
CA VAL A 51 10.32 -3.62 -0.03
C VAL A 51 11.04 -3.59 1.30
N LEU A 52 10.35 -3.91 2.39
CA LEU A 52 10.81 -3.67 3.76
C LEU A 52 10.67 -4.93 4.60
N ASP A 53 11.79 -5.44 5.12
CA ASP A 53 11.74 -6.50 6.12
C ASP A 53 11.23 -5.93 7.46
N LEU A 54 10.46 -6.74 8.15
CA LEU A 54 10.01 -6.44 9.52
C LEU A 54 11.12 -6.64 10.54
N MET A 55 11.91 -7.69 10.38
CA MET A 55 12.91 -8.12 11.36
C MET A 55 14.27 -7.46 11.11
N LEU A 56 14.33 -6.13 11.23
CA LEU A 56 15.57 -5.38 11.04
C LEU A 56 16.31 -5.17 12.37
N PRO A 57 17.64 -5.14 12.36
CA PRO A 57 18.42 -4.82 13.53
C PRO A 57 18.25 -3.32 13.92
N GLY A 58 18.12 -3.07 15.21
CA GLY A 58 18.06 -1.73 15.79
C GLY A 58 16.69 -1.08 15.70
N MET A 59 16.20 -0.79 14.50
CA MET A 59 14.88 -0.20 14.27
C MET A 59 13.97 -1.20 13.55
N ASP A 60 12.87 -1.57 14.21
CA ASP A 60 11.87 -2.49 13.65
C ASP A 60 11.29 -1.94 12.33
N GLY A 61 11.05 -2.84 11.36
CA GLY A 61 10.43 -2.48 10.09
C GLY A 61 9.04 -1.84 10.23
N LEU A 62 8.29 -2.16 11.29
CA LEU A 62 7.03 -1.48 11.60
C LEU A 62 7.24 0.00 11.93
N ASP A 63 8.28 0.33 12.70
CA ASP A 63 8.60 1.72 13.05
C ASP A 63 9.12 2.50 11.85
N VAL A 64 9.88 1.83 10.98
CA VAL A 64 10.29 2.38 9.67
C VAL A 64 9.05 2.72 8.83
N CYS A 65 8.09 1.78 8.73
CA CYS A 65 6.86 1.98 7.98
C CYS A 65 6.02 3.14 8.56
N ARG A 66 5.81 3.17 9.88
CA ARG A 66 5.10 4.29 10.54
C ARG A 66 5.75 5.65 10.23
N THR A 67 7.07 5.69 10.25
CA THR A 67 7.82 6.93 9.94
C THR A 67 7.63 7.33 8.49
N LEU A 68 7.76 6.39 7.56
CA LEU A 68 7.55 6.63 6.13
C LEU A 68 6.12 7.10 5.83
N ARG A 69 5.11 6.53 6.50
CA ARG A 69 3.70 6.92 6.29
C ARG A 69 3.36 8.33 6.77
N ARG A 70 4.11 8.87 7.73
CA ARG A 70 4.00 10.29 8.13
C ARG A 70 4.61 11.24 7.09
N GLU A 71 5.56 10.75 6.30
CA GLU A 71 6.34 11.57 5.37
C GLU A 71 5.89 11.40 3.91
N SER A 72 5.36 10.24 3.53
CA SER A 72 5.03 9.92 2.14
C SER A 72 3.98 8.82 2.00
N ASN A 73 3.38 8.74 0.80
CA ASN A 73 2.49 7.65 0.40
C ASN A 73 3.19 6.66 -0.57
N VAL A 74 4.53 6.55 -0.49
CA VAL A 74 5.27 5.58 -1.30
C VAL A 74 4.73 4.17 -1.04
N PRO A 75 4.47 3.37 -2.08
CA PRO A 75 4.04 1.99 -1.91
C PRO A 75 5.03 1.17 -1.10
N ILE A 76 4.55 0.37 -0.14
CA ILE A 76 5.38 -0.49 0.71
C ILE A 76 4.87 -1.92 0.65
N ILE A 77 5.77 -2.85 0.27
CA ILE A 77 5.58 -4.30 0.42
C ILE A 77 6.39 -4.74 1.62
N MET A 78 5.75 -5.34 2.62
CA MET A 78 6.46 -5.86 3.78
C MET A 78 6.86 -7.33 3.60
N LEU A 79 8.08 -7.66 4.02
CA LEU A 79 8.55 -9.03 4.15
C LEU A 79 8.49 -9.46 5.62
N THR A 80 8.04 -10.67 5.90
CA THR A 80 7.97 -11.19 7.27
C THR A 80 8.33 -12.66 7.34
N ALA A 81 9.17 -13.04 8.31
CA ALA A 81 9.44 -14.43 8.64
C ALA A 81 8.34 -15.07 9.50
N ARG A 82 7.44 -14.25 10.07
CA ARG A 82 6.44 -14.73 11.03
C ARG A 82 5.12 -15.08 10.36
N VAL A 83 4.65 -16.28 10.63
CA VAL A 83 3.35 -16.81 10.17
C VAL A 83 2.22 -16.40 11.13
N GLU A 84 2.52 -15.79 12.29
CA GLU A 84 1.51 -15.41 13.25
C GLU A 84 0.62 -14.29 12.70
N GLU A 85 -0.69 -14.54 12.71
CA GLU A 85 -1.73 -13.63 12.21
C GLU A 85 -1.64 -12.23 12.81
N THR A 86 -1.18 -12.13 14.05
CA THR A 86 -1.04 -10.86 14.78
C THR A 86 -0.03 -9.90 14.16
N ASP A 87 1.13 -10.37 13.69
CA ASP A 87 2.16 -9.50 13.12
C ASP A 87 1.79 -9.00 11.71
N LYS A 88 1.09 -9.84 10.93
CA LYS A 88 0.53 -9.45 9.64
C LYS A 88 -0.57 -8.40 9.78
N LEU A 89 -1.42 -8.54 10.82
CA LEU A 89 -2.47 -7.59 11.15
C LEU A 89 -1.87 -6.23 11.56
N VAL A 90 -0.86 -6.24 12.43
CA VAL A 90 -0.20 -5.02 12.90
C VAL A 90 0.43 -4.23 11.75
N GLY A 91 1.05 -4.90 10.80
CA GLY A 91 1.70 -4.18 9.70
C GLY A 91 0.72 -3.64 8.66
N LEU A 92 -0.37 -4.35 8.34
CA LEU A 92 -1.45 -3.81 7.52
C LEU A 92 -2.19 -2.69 8.26
N GLU A 93 -2.32 -2.78 9.59
CA GLU A 93 -2.82 -1.67 10.44
C GLU A 93 -1.97 -0.41 10.35
N ILE A 94 -0.69 -0.52 10.04
CA ILE A 94 0.25 0.60 9.88
C ILE A 94 0.18 1.19 8.46
N GLY A 95 -0.48 0.50 7.51
CA GLY A 95 -0.72 1.02 6.16
C GLY A 95 0.23 0.52 5.08
N ALA A 96 0.80 -0.68 5.21
CA ALA A 96 1.48 -1.34 4.11
C ALA A 96 0.51 -1.69 2.96
N ASP A 97 1.00 -1.70 1.73
CA ASP A 97 0.19 -1.94 0.54
C ASP A 97 0.14 -3.43 0.14
N ASP A 98 1.11 -4.23 0.56
CA ASP A 98 1.13 -5.69 0.39
C ASP A 98 2.05 -6.34 1.41
N TYR A 99 1.88 -7.66 1.57
CA TYR A 99 2.64 -8.52 2.48
C TYR A 99 3.13 -9.77 1.80
N MET A 100 4.35 -10.18 2.15
CA MET A 100 4.92 -11.43 1.67
C MET A 100 5.65 -12.16 2.80
N THR A 101 5.38 -13.45 2.97
CA THR A 101 6.03 -14.28 3.99
C THR A 101 7.31 -14.90 3.49
N LYS A 102 8.36 -14.87 4.30
CA LYS A 102 9.59 -15.66 4.09
C LYS A 102 9.33 -17.13 4.51
N PRO A 103 9.81 -18.14 3.76
CA PRO A 103 10.55 -18.01 2.50
C PRO A 103 9.63 -17.71 1.31
N PHE A 104 10.09 -16.88 0.38
CA PHE A 104 9.37 -16.51 -0.83
C PHE A 104 10.19 -16.74 -2.10
N SER A 105 9.52 -16.82 -3.23
CA SER A 105 10.20 -16.83 -4.53
C SER A 105 10.54 -15.41 -4.98
N PRO A 106 11.77 -15.10 -5.43
CA PRO A 106 12.11 -13.81 -6.02
C PRO A 106 11.21 -13.44 -7.21
N ARG A 107 10.69 -14.44 -7.95
CA ARG A 107 9.71 -14.22 -9.02
C ARG A 107 8.37 -13.73 -8.48
N GLU A 108 7.96 -14.22 -7.31
CA GLU A 108 6.75 -13.73 -6.64
C GLU A 108 6.92 -12.27 -6.22
N LEU A 109 8.06 -11.90 -5.65
CA LEU A 109 8.36 -10.50 -5.33
C LEU A 109 8.23 -9.59 -6.55
N VAL A 110 8.84 -9.98 -7.69
CA VAL A 110 8.73 -9.21 -8.95
C VAL A 110 7.28 -9.07 -9.40
N ALA A 111 6.48 -10.13 -9.29
CA ALA A 111 5.06 -10.08 -9.65
C ALA A 111 4.28 -9.11 -8.76
N ARG A 112 4.50 -9.14 -7.45
CA ARG A 112 3.86 -8.22 -6.47
C ARG A 112 4.28 -6.77 -6.69
N VAL A 113 5.58 -6.51 -6.87
CA VAL A 113 6.10 -5.18 -7.23
C VAL A 113 5.40 -4.62 -8.47
N ARG A 114 5.24 -5.44 -9.51
CA ARG A 114 4.53 -5.05 -10.74
C ARG A 114 3.08 -4.68 -10.49
N VAL A 115 2.38 -5.49 -9.68
CA VAL A 115 0.96 -5.26 -9.34
C VAL A 115 0.81 -3.96 -8.54
N VAL A 116 1.61 -3.76 -7.50
CA VAL A 116 1.56 -2.57 -6.64
C VAL A 116 1.91 -1.31 -7.44
N LEU A 117 2.96 -1.35 -8.26
CA LEU A 117 3.33 -0.21 -9.12
C LEU A 117 2.30 0.09 -10.22
N ARG A 118 1.62 -0.93 -10.77
CA ARG A 118 0.54 -0.74 -11.74
C ARG A 118 -0.64 -0.02 -11.11
N ARG A 119 -1.03 -0.38 -9.90
CA ARG A 119 -2.06 0.30 -9.11
C ARG A 119 -1.70 1.77 -8.91
N ALA A 120 -0.43 2.05 -8.57
CA ALA A 120 0.06 3.42 -8.42
C ALA A 120 0.12 4.24 -9.73
N ARG A 121 0.03 3.60 -10.90
CA ARG A 121 0.05 4.28 -12.22
C ARG A 121 -1.34 4.57 -12.80
N GLY A 122 -2.40 3.96 -12.25
CA GLY A 122 -3.74 4.12 -12.81
C GLY A 122 -3.89 3.62 -14.25
N ASP A 123 -3.24 2.50 -14.61
CA ASP A 123 -3.33 1.87 -15.94
C ASP A 123 -4.74 1.25 -16.17
N SER A 124 -5.75 2.11 -16.10
CA SER A 124 -7.15 1.79 -16.44
C SER A 124 -7.66 2.90 -17.36
N THR A 125 -8.48 2.53 -18.33
CA THR A 125 -9.19 3.47 -19.23
C THR A 125 -9.72 4.68 -18.47
N VAL A 126 -9.61 5.87 -19.05
CA VAL A 126 -10.00 7.18 -18.51
C VAL A 126 -11.39 7.09 -17.86
N GLU A 127 -11.41 6.86 -16.55
CA GLU A 127 -12.64 6.84 -15.78
C GLU A 127 -12.48 7.78 -14.58
N VAL A 128 -13.08 8.96 -14.72
CA VAL A 128 -13.21 9.89 -13.59
C VAL A 128 -14.49 9.53 -12.86
N ILE A 129 -14.36 8.93 -11.68
CA ILE A 129 -15.49 8.66 -10.79
C ILE A 129 -15.78 9.93 -9.99
N ARG A 130 -17.03 10.37 -9.97
CA ARG A 130 -17.48 11.52 -9.18
C ARG A 130 -18.63 11.11 -8.30
N ALA A 131 -18.54 11.48 -7.03
CA ALA A 131 -19.59 11.27 -6.04
C ALA A 131 -19.52 12.41 -5.01
N GLY A 132 -20.63 13.12 -4.82
CA GLY A 132 -20.66 14.33 -4.00
C GLY A 132 -19.62 15.36 -4.42
N ASN A 133 -18.82 15.82 -3.49
CA ASN A 133 -17.71 16.76 -3.73
C ASN A 133 -16.36 16.09 -4.05
N VAL A 134 -16.33 14.74 -4.23
CA VAL A 134 -15.14 13.99 -4.52
C VAL A 134 -15.03 13.66 -6.01
N SER A 135 -13.86 13.87 -6.58
CA SER A 135 -13.49 13.38 -7.90
C SER A 135 -12.25 12.50 -7.81
N LEU A 136 -12.32 11.31 -8.42
CA LEU A 136 -11.26 10.32 -8.44
C LEU A 136 -10.92 10.02 -9.90
N ASP A 137 -9.71 10.39 -10.33
CA ASP A 137 -9.17 10.14 -11.66
C ASP A 137 -8.27 8.90 -11.63
N ARG A 138 -8.77 7.80 -12.18
CA ARG A 138 -8.02 6.53 -12.26
C ARG A 138 -6.82 6.61 -13.19
N ALA A 139 -6.91 7.39 -14.27
CA ALA A 139 -5.84 7.49 -15.24
C ALA A 139 -4.62 8.23 -14.70
N HIS A 140 -4.85 9.27 -13.88
CA HIS A 140 -3.78 10.07 -13.30
C HIS A 140 -3.52 9.77 -11.83
N TYR A 141 -4.27 8.82 -11.25
CA TYR A 141 -4.18 8.43 -9.85
C TYR A 141 -4.34 9.62 -8.89
N ARG A 142 -5.33 10.45 -9.19
CA ARG A 142 -5.62 11.68 -8.45
C ARG A 142 -6.95 11.62 -7.75
N VAL A 143 -6.98 12.15 -6.54
CA VAL A 143 -8.22 12.34 -5.77
C VAL A 143 -8.29 13.80 -5.36
N GLU A 144 -9.45 14.39 -5.57
CA GLU A 144 -9.75 15.75 -5.13
C GLU A 144 -11.06 15.74 -4.33
N VAL A 145 -11.06 16.43 -3.20
CA VAL A 145 -12.25 16.70 -2.37
C VAL A 145 -12.55 18.19 -2.48
N GLY A 146 -13.62 18.54 -3.19
CA GLY A 146 -13.87 19.93 -3.59
C GLY A 146 -12.77 20.43 -4.52
N LYS A 147 -11.89 21.32 -4.01
CA LYS A 147 -10.71 21.83 -4.74
C LYS A 147 -9.39 21.41 -4.10
N ARG A 148 -9.44 20.56 -3.08
CA ARG A 148 -8.26 20.09 -2.34
C ARG A 148 -7.79 18.76 -2.90
N ALA A 149 -6.57 18.71 -3.40
CA ALA A 149 -5.93 17.44 -3.78
C ALA A 149 -5.60 16.62 -2.52
N VAL A 150 -5.94 15.32 -2.56
CA VAL A 150 -5.70 14.36 -1.47
C VAL A 150 -4.75 13.28 -1.97
N SER A 151 -3.65 13.09 -1.25
CA SER A 151 -2.66 12.06 -1.58
C SER A 151 -2.99 10.75 -0.86
N LEU A 152 -3.28 9.71 -1.62
CA LEU A 152 -3.61 8.38 -1.13
C LEU A 152 -2.49 7.37 -1.45
N THR A 153 -2.36 6.34 -0.62
CA THR A 153 -1.58 5.16 -0.99
C THR A 153 -2.31 4.36 -2.07
N PRO A 154 -1.64 3.47 -2.82
CA PRO A 154 -2.31 2.63 -3.82
C PRO A 154 -3.51 1.85 -3.27
N THR A 155 -3.38 1.27 -2.09
CA THR A 155 -4.46 0.52 -1.43
C THR A 155 -5.63 1.42 -1.04
N GLU A 156 -5.36 2.57 -0.43
CA GLU A 156 -6.39 3.55 -0.09
C GLU A 156 -7.13 4.05 -1.33
N PHE A 157 -6.41 4.26 -2.43
CA PHE A 157 -6.99 4.68 -3.70
C PHE A 157 -7.97 3.63 -4.25
N GLU A 158 -7.60 2.36 -4.29
CA GLU A 158 -8.47 1.29 -4.79
C GLU A 158 -9.69 1.06 -3.87
N ILE A 159 -9.52 1.17 -2.54
CA ILE A 159 -10.64 1.13 -1.60
C ILE A 159 -11.60 2.29 -1.90
N MET A 160 -11.08 3.51 -2.04
CA MET A 160 -11.89 4.70 -2.32
C MET A 160 -12.61 4.58 -3.68
N ALA A 161 -11.90 4.14 -4.72
CA ALA A 161 -12.47 3.91 -6.05
C ALA A 161 -13.59 2.86 -6.01
N THR A 162 -13.42 1.80 -5.21
CA THR A 162 -14.46 0.76 -5.04
C THR A 162 -15.69 1.31 -4.35
N LEU A 163 -15.50 2.03 -3.25
CA LEU A 163 -16.60 2.65 -2.51
C LEU A 163 -17.37 3.67 -3.36
N MET A 164 -16.65 4.53 -4.09
CA MET A 164 -17.23 5.55 -4.96
C MET A 164 -17.87 4.98 -6.25
N SER A 165 -17.52 3.76 -6.65
CA SER A 165 -18.11 3.14 -7.86
C SER A 165 -19.61 2.91 -7.73
N GLN A 166 -20.11 2.77 -6.51
CA GLN A 166 -21.54 2.58 -6.18
C GLN A 166 -21.86 3.27 -4.84
N PRO A 167 -22.06 4.58 -4.83
CA PRO A 167 -22.44 5.34 -3.63
C PRO A 167 -23.68 4.73 -2.96
N GLY A 168 -23.71 4.72 -1.64
CA GLY A 168 -24.77 4.12 -0.83
C GLY A 168 -24.71 2.60 -0.69
N ARG A 169 -23.99 1.90 -1.59
CA ARG A 169 -23.79 0.43 -1.48
C ARG A 169 -22.83 0.11 -0.33
N ILE A 170 -23.21 -0.91 0.46
CA ILE A 170 -22.36 -1.44 1.51
C ILE A 170 -21.42 -2.49 0.90
N PHE A 171 -20.12 -2.33 1.12
CA PHE A 171 -19.09 -3.29 0.77
C PHE A 171 -18.56 -3.96 2.03
N SER A 172 -18.50 -5.30 2.03
CA SER A 172 -17.86 -6.03 3.12
C SER A 172 -16.34 -5.77 3.14
N ARG A 173 -15.70 -6.07 4.27
CA ARG A 173 -14.23 -6.01 4.40
C ARG A 173 -13.53 -6.86 3.35
N THR A 174 -14.03 -8.08 3.16
CA THR A 174 -13.52 -9.02 2.15
C THR A 174 -13.64 -8.45 0.73
N GLN A 175 -14.76 -7.80 0.39
CA GLN A 175 -14.95 -7.18 -0.94
C GLN A 175 -13.96 -6.03 -1.17
N LEU A 176 -13.74 -5.18 -0.16
CA LEU A 176 -12.76 -4.08 -0.24
C LEU A 176 -11.33 -4.61 -0.34
N LEU A 177 -11.02 -5.67 0.42
CA LEU A 177 -9.72 -6.32 0.38
C LEU A 177 -9.43 -6.93 -1.00
N ASN A 178 -10.41 -7.64 -1.56
CA ASN A 178 -10.32 -8.22 -2.91
C ASN A 178 -10.09 -7.14 -3.98
N ALA A 179 -10.82 -6.04 -3.89
CA ALA A 179 -10.65 -4.93 -4.82
C ALA A 179 -9.26 -4.29 -4.71
N ALA A 180 -8.75 -4.14 -3.49
CA ALA A 180 -7.44 -3.55 -3.23
C ALA A 180 -6.26 -4.47 -3.55
N HIS A 181 -6.35 -5.77 -3.31
CA HIS A 181 -5.22 -6.71 -3.40
C HIS A 181 -5.39 -7.83 -4.45
N GLY A 182 -6.59 -7.99 -5.03
CA GLY A 182 -6.86 -8.98 -6.07
C GLY A 182 -7.06 -10.42 -5.57
N VAL A 183 -6.69 -10.73 -4.33
CA VAL A 183 -6.93 -12.01 -3.66
C VAL A 183 -7.19 -11.73 -2.18
N ALA A 184 -8.34 -12.15 -1.65
CA ALA A 184 -8.62 -12.06 -0.22
C ALA A 184 -8.12 -13.31 0.49
N PHE A 185 -7.28 -13.10 1.47
CA PHE A 185 -7.15 -14.04 2.58
C PHE A 185 -8.01 -13.50 3.72
N GLU A 186 -8.91 -14.28 4.26
CA GLU A 186 -9.83 -13.89 5.35
C GLU A 186 -9.10 -13.28 6.56
N SER A 187 -7.85 -13.73 6.79
CA SER A 187 -6.99 -13.20 7.86
C SER A 187 -6.61 -11.70 7.72
N TYR A 188 -6.85 -11.07 6.56
CA TYR A 188 -6.49 -9.66 6.33
C TYR A 188 -7.67 -8.68 6.42
N GLU A 189 -8.86 -9.13 6.77
CA GLU A 189 -10.05 -8.26 6.81
C GLU A 189 -9.89 -7.06 7.76
N ARG A 190 -9.20 -7.23 8.89
CA ARG A 190 -8.96 -6.14 9.85
C ARG A 190 -8.04 -5.03 9.32
N ALA A 191 -7.21 -5.33 8.33
CA ALA A 191 -6.37 -4.31 7.69
C ALA A 191 -7.20 -3.22 7.01
N ILE A 192 -8.38 -3.59 6.50
CA ILE A 192 -9.30 -2.61 5.89
C ILE A 192 -9.71 -1.53 6.89
N ASP A 193 -9.94 -1.88 8.15
CA ASP A 193 -10.35 -0.91 9.18
C ASP A 193 -9.30 0.19 9.36
N SER A 194 -8.03 -0.15 9.22
CA SER A 194 -6.93 0.81 9.32
C SER A 194 -6.79 1.68 8.07
N HIS A 195 -6.93 1.09 6.89
CA HIS A 195 -6.98 1.88 5.65
C HIS A 195 -8.18 2.82 5.64
N ILE A 196 -9.35 2.40 6.12
CA ILE A 196 -10.53 3.27 6.27
C ILE A 196 -10.27 4.40 7.27
N ARG A 197 -9.63 4.10 8.41
CA ARG A 197 -9.27 5.14 9.39
C ARG A 197 -8.33 6.18 8.78
N ASN A 198 -7.31 5.73 8.06
CA ASN A 198 -6.36 6.62 7.38
C ASN A 198 -7.03 7.43 6.27
N LEU A 199 -7.91 6.81 5.49
CA LEU A 199 -8.73 7.49 4.48
C LEU A 199 -9.57 8.61 5.12
N ARG A 200 -10.33 8.31 6.19
CA ARG A 200 -11.14 9.31 6.89
C ARG A 200 -10.30 10.50 7.33
N HIS A 201 -9.14 10.24 7.93
CA HIS A 201 -8.22 11.31 8.36
C HIS A 201 -7.75 12.18 7.18
N LYS A 202 -7.45 11.58 6.03
CA LYS A 202 -7.02 12.30 4.81
C LYS A 202 -8.17 13.07 4.14
N LEU A 203 -9.40 12.60 4.31
CA LEU A 203 -10.60 13.20 3.73
C LEU A 203 -11.22 14.30 4.61
N GLU A 204 -10.80 14.43 5.89
CA GLU A 204 -11.30 15.46 6.80
C GLU A 204 -11.36 16.87 6.15
N PRO A 205 -12.38 17.66 6.47
CA PRO A 205 -13.43 17.43 7.47
C PRO A 205 -14.65 16.62 6.99
N ASP A 206 -14.64 16.09 5.78
CA ASP A 206 -15.80 15.44 5.16
C ASP A 206 -15.98 13.99 5.65
N GLU A 207 -17.15 13.65 6.19
CA GLU A 207 -17.49 12.30 6.67
C GLU A 207 -18.05 11.42 5.54
N LEU A 208 -17.26 11.20 4.49
CA LEU A 208 -17.67 10.53 3.25
C LEU A 208 -17.76 9.00 3.35
N ILE A 209 -17.11 8.38 4.35
CA ILE A 209 -17.07 6.92 4.52
C ILE A 209 -17.79 6.55 5.81
N VAL A 210 -18.94 5.89 5.68
CA VAL A 210 -19.78 5.48 6.80
C VAL A 210 -19.55 4.01 7.14
N THR A 211 -19.46 3.71 8.45
CA THR A 211 -19.41 2.34 8.96
C THR A 211 -20.81 1.79 9.11
N VAL A 212 -21.05 0.61 8.54
CA VAL A 212 -22.26 -0.18 8.83
C VAL A 212 -21.83 -1.33 9.74
N HIS A 213 -22.14 -1.19 11.04
CA HIS A 213 -21.69 -2.11 12.07
C HIS A 213 -22.06 -3.56 11.75
N GLY A 214 -21.10 -4.47 11.90
CA GLY A 214 -21.26 -5.89 11.61
C GLY A 214 -21.29 -6.26 10.12
N VAL A 215 -21.29 -5.28 9.18
CA VAL A 215 -21.41 -5.54 7.74
C VAL A 215 -20.19 -5.02 6.97
N GLY A 216 -19.85 -3.74 7.08
CA GLY A 216 -18.76 -3.15 6.31
C GLY A 216 -18.81 -1.64 6.21
N TYR A 217 -18.51 -1.11 5.03
CA TYR A 217 -18.39 0.32 4.77
C TYR A 217 -19.14 0.73 3.50
N LYS A 218 -19.62 1.96 3.46
CA LYS A 218 -20.22 2.59 2.27
C LYS A 218 -19.67 3.99 2.08
N PHE A 219 -19.68 4.48 0.84
CA PHE A 219 -19.53 5.89 0.52
C PHE A 219 -20.89 6.57 0.59
N GLU A 220 -20.96 7.74 1.20
CA GLU A 220 -22.18 8.55 1.31
C GLU A 220 -21.89 9.95 0.77
N ASP A 221 -22.77 10.42 -0.13
CA ASP A 221 -22.70 11.73 -0.79
C ASP A 221 -23.20 12.84 0.16
#